data_34d4ed509a67335d884d80294b178b2f
#
_entry.id   34d4ed509a67335d884d80294b178b2f
#
_cell.length_a   1.000
_cell.length_b   1.000
_cell.length_c   1.000
_cell.angle_alpha   90.00
_cell.angle_beta   90.00
_cell.angle_gamma   90.00
#
_symmetry.space_group_name_H-M   'P 1'
#
loop_
_entity.id
_entity.type
_entity.pdbx_description
1 polymer ?
#
loop_
_entity_poly.entity_id
_entity_poly.type
_entity_poly.pdbx_seq_one_letter_code
_entity_poly.pdbx_strand_id
1 'polypeptide(L)'
;HAFDLWMKSLIPASVEVYHDSLCRKIWREDDKWHVIFRADGWEQHITARYLVGADGANSMVRRHLYPDHQIRKYVAIQQWFAEKHPVPFYSCIFDNSITDCYSWSISKDGYFIFGGAYPMKDGQTRFTTLKEKMSAFQFQFGKAVKSEKCTVLFPSRWQDFVCGKTTPF
;
A
#
# COMPACT_ATOMS: atom_id res chain seq x y z
N HIS A 1 9.84 -7.88 -4.92
CA HIS A 1 9.38 -9.29 -4.82
C HIS A 1 10.41 -10.26 -4.21
N ALA A 2 11.72 -10.16 -4.50
CA ALA A 2 12.72 -11.05 -3.88
C ALA A 2 12.77 -10.88 -2.35
N PHE A 3 12.71 -9.65 -1.86
CA PHE A 3 12.66 -9.36 -0.44
C PHE A 3 11.38 -9.91 0.21
N ASP A 4 10.22 -9.74 -0.43
CA ASP A 4 8.95 -10.27 0.10
C ASP A 4 8.96 -11.80 0.16
N LEU A 5 9.51 -12.46 -0.85
CA LEU A 5 9.67 -13.92 -0.87
C LEU A 5 10.61 -14.39 0.24
N TRP A 6 11.71 -13.67 0.45
CA TRP A 6 12.62 -13.95 1.55
C TRP A 6 11.94 -13.78 2.91
N MET A 7 11.24 -12.67 3.14
CA MET A 7 10.48 -12.46 4.38
C MET A 7 9.46 -13.58 4.62
N LYS A 8 8.77 -14.01 3.56
CA LYS A 8 7.82 -15.11 3.62
C LYS A 8 8.49 -16.44 3.99
N SER A 9 9.70 -16.70 3.51
CA SER A 9 10.45 -17.92 3.83
C SER A 9 10.87 -18.01 5.30
N LEU A 10 10.81 -16.91 6.06
CA LEU A 10 11.08 -16.89 7.50
C LEU A 10 9.89 -17.32 8.35
N ILE A 11 8.72 -17.52 7.77
CA ILE A 11 7.52 -17.97 8.48
C ILE A 11 7.75 -19.42 8.92
N PRO A 12 7.67 -19.74 10.24
CA PRO A 12 7.83 -21.11 10.71
C PRO A 12 6.80 -22.07 10.11
N ALA A 13 7.17 -23.31 9.88
CA ALA A 13 6.27 -24.34 9.36
C ALA A 13 5.05 -24.64 10.25
N SER A 14 5.11 -24.26 11.52
CA SER A 14 3.98 -24.37 12.46
C SER A 14 2.90 -23.30 12.27
N VAL A 15 3.14 -22.30 11.40
CA VAL A 15 2.18 -21.23 11.09
C VAL A 15 1.45 -21.60 9.80
N GLU A 16 0.13 -21.71 9.90
CA GLU A 16 -0.70 -21.90 8.72
C GLU A 16 -0.78 -20.61 7.89
N VAL A 17 -0.54 -20.70 6.60
CA VAL A 17 -0.55 -19.57 5.68
C VAL A 17 -1.52 -19.83 4.54
N TYR A 18 -2.57 -19.03 4.47
CA TYR A 18 -3.56 -19.08 3.40
C TYR A 18 -3.23 -18.01 2.35
N HIS A 19 -2.85 -18.46 1.15
CA HIS A 19 -2.59 -17.56 0.02
C HIS A 19 -3.85 -17.25 -0.75
N ASP A 20 -3.85 -16.16 -1.51
CA ASP A 20 -4.96 -15.72 -2.37
C ASP A 20 -6.31 -15.72 -1.65
N SER A 21 -6.26 -15.39 -0.36
CA SER A 21 -7.39 -15.47 0.55
C SER A 21 -7.92 -14.09 0.89
N LEU A 22 -9.24 -13.94 0.85
CA LEU A 22 -9.91 -12.68 1.10
C LEU A 22 -10.74 -12.76 2.39
N CYS A 23 -10.34 -11.98 3.40
CA CYS A 23 -11.15 -11.79 4.61
C CYS A 23 -12.48 -11.12 4.26
N ARG A 24 -13.59 -11.71 4.72
CA ARG A 24 -14.97 -11.27 4.45
C ARG A 24 -15.63 -10.63 5.65
N LYS A 25 -15.41 -11.18 6.83
CA LYS A 25 -16.06 -10.75 8.06
C LYS A 25 -15.16 -11.01 9.27
N ILE A 26 -15.21 -10.08 10.21
CA ILE A 26 -14.59 -10.23 11.53
C ILE A 26 -15.59 -9.77 12.59
N TRP A 27 -15.58 -10.42 13.74
CA TRP A 27 -16.30 -9.99 14.93
C TRP A 27 -15.65 -10.56 16.18
N ARG A 28 -16.01 -10.04 17.33
CA ARG A 28 -15.57 -10.56 18.62
C ARG A 28 -16.75 -11.11 19.38
N GLU A 29 -16.61 -12.32 19.90
CA GLU A 29 -17.63 -13.03 20.70
C GLU A 29 -16.89 -14.00 21.64
N ASP A 30 -17.38 -14.14 22.87
CA ASP A 30 -16.78 -15.01 23.91
C ASP A 30 -15.27 -14.85 24.06
N ASP A 31 -14.81 -13.60 24.12
CA ASP A 31 -13.38 -13.21 24.21
C ASP A 31 -12.48 -13.71 23.07
N LYS A 32 -13.07 -14.17 21.98
CA LYS A 32 -12.36 -14.60 20.79
C LYS A 32 -12.71 -13.74 19.60
N TRP A 33 -11.75 -13.59 18.72
CA TRP A 33 -11.96 -13.09 17.38
C TRP A 33 -12.42 -14.21 16.48
N HIS A 34 -13.47 -13.94 15.72
CA HIS A 34 -13.97 -14.79 14.65
C HIS A 34 -13.61 -14.14 13.32
N VAL A 35 -13.07 -14.94 12.41
CA VAL A 35 -12.68 -14.47 11.08
C VAL A 35 -13.26 -15.42 10.04
N ILE A 36 -14.04 -14.86 9.12
CA ILE A 36 -14.49 -15.56 7.92
C ILE A 36 -13.66 -15.06 6.74
N PHE A 37 -13.04 -15.98 6.03
CA PHE A 37 -12.29 -15.68 4.82
C PHE A 37 -12.55 -16.72 3.73
N ARG A 38 -12.34 -16.34 2.50
CA ARG A 38 -12.45 -17.24 1.35
C ARG A 38 -11.06 -17.64 0.89
N ALA A 39 -10.80 -18.95 0.87
CA ALA A 39 -9.58 -19.57 0.35
C ALA A 39 -9.96 -20.69 -0.59
N ASP A 40 -9.30 -20.82 -1.72
CA ASP A 40 -9.52 -21.88 -2.73
C ASP A 40 -10.98 -22.08 -3.16
N GLY A 41 -11.72 -20.98 -3.18
CA GLY A 41 -13.14 -20.99 -3.56
C GLY A 41 -14.11 -21.30 -2.42
N TRP A 42 -13.65 -21.73 -1.26
CA TRP A 42 -14.46 -22.11 -0.10
C TRP A 42 -14.36 -21.08 1.02
N GLU A 43 -15.44 -20.95 1.77
CA GLU A 43 -15.48 -20.12 2.97
C GLU A 43 -14.90 -20.90 4.16
N GLN A 44 -13.97 -20.29 4.86
CA GLN A 44 -13.34 -20.80 6.06
C GLN A 44 -13.74 -19.92 7.25
N HIS A 45 -13.92 -20.54 8.41
CA HIS A 45 -14.17 -19.85 9.67
C HIS A 45 -13.14 -20.29 10.70
N ILE A 46 -12.36 -19.33 11.20
CA ILE A 46 -11.38 -19.57 12.25
C ILE A 46 -11.63 -18.68 13.46
N THR A 47 -11.13 -19.09 14.61
CA THR A 47 -11.18 -18.29 15.84
C THR A 47 -9.78 -18.11 16.39
N ALA A 48 -9.54 -16.92 17.01
CA ALA A 48 -8.25 -16.59 17.61
C ALA A 48 -8.43 -15.70 18.82
N ARG A 49 -7.50 -15.78 19.79
CA ARG A 49 -7.47 -14.83 20.92
C ARG A 49 -7.05 -13.43 20.49
N TYR A 50 -6.18 -13.34 19.53
CA TYR A 50 -5.64 -12.08 19.03
C TYR A 50 -5.87 -11.98 17.53
N LEU A 51 -6.15 -10.77 17.05
CA LEU A 51 -6.25 -10.45 15.63
C LEU A 51 -5.33 -9.27 15.33
N VAL A 52 -4.42 -9.46 14.38
CA VAL A 52 -3.53 -8.40 13.90
C VAL A 52 -3.98 -7.95 12.52
N GLY A 53 -4.33 -6.67 12.39
CA GLY A 53 -4.68 -6.05 11.11
C GLY A 53 -3.42 -5.52 10.41
N ALA A 54 -2.96 -6.23 9.39
CA ALA A 54 -1.90 -5.80 8.49
C ALA A 54 -2.43 -5.70 7.03
N ASP A 55 -3.71 -5.39 6.88
CA ASP A 55 -4.52 -5.45 5.67
C ASP A 55 -4.58 -4.11 4.90
N GLY A 56 -3.59 -3.24 5.12
CA GLY A 56 -3.31 -2.06 4.30
C GLY A 56 -4.26 -0.88 4.47
N ALA A 57 -4.30 -0.01 3.47
CA ALA A 57 -5.03 1.26 3.53
C ALA A 57 -6.54 1.11 3.70
N ASN A 58 -7.11 0.01 3.24
CA ASN A 58 -8.54 -0.31 3.36
C ASN A 58 -8.83 -1.33 4.46
N SER A 59 -7.98 -1.38 5.49
CA SER A 59 -8.05 -2.34 6.59
C SER A 59 -9.46 -2.52 7.13
N MET A 60 -9.91 -3.77 7.14
CA MET A 60 -11.16 -4.19 7.78
C MET A 60 -11.01 -4.15 9.30
N VAL A 61 -9.88 -4.59 9.80
CA VAL A 61 -9.58 -4.60 11.24
C VAL A 61 -9.60 -3.18 11.81
N ARG A 62 -8.93 -2.22 11.14
CA ARG A 62 -8.97 -0.82 11.57
C ARG A 62 -10.38 -0.25 11.57
N ARG A 63 -11.18 -0.47 10.52
CA ARG A 63 -12.56 0.02 10.45
C ARG A 63 -13.45 -0.60 11.52
N HIS A 64 -13.22 -1.84 11.89
CA HIS A 64 -13.95 -2.50 12.95
C HIS A 64 -13.62 -1.91 14.33
N LEU A 65 -12.32 -1.68 14.60
CA LEU A 65 -11.84 -1.15 15.88
C LEU A 65 -12.10 0.35 16.05
N TYR A 66 -12.08 1.09 14.94
CA TYR A 66 -12.17 2.56 14.91
C TYR A 66 -13.11 3.00 13.79
N PRO A 67 -14.42 2.72 13.89
CA PRO A 67 -15.38 2.97 12.80
C PRO A 67 -15.48 4.45 12.41
N ASP A 68 -15.34 5.35 13.39
CA ASP A 68 -15.46 6.80 13.18
C ASP A 68 -14.14 7.47 12.80
N HIS A 69 -13.05 6.72 12.83
CA HIS A 69 -11.74 7.28 12.55
C HIS A 69 -11.42 7.26 11.06
N GLN A 70 -11.46 8.44 10.46
CA GLN A 70 -11.16 8.60 9.05
C GLN A 70 -9.75 9.20 8.86
N ILE A 71 -8.91 8.48 8.15
CA ILE A 71 -7.59 8.93 7.74
C ILE A 71 -7.65 9.32 6.27
N ARG A 72 -7.04 10.45 5.94
CA ARG A 72 -6.94 10.93 4.57
C ARG A 72 -6.27 9.89 3.68
N LYS A 73 -6.82 9.67 2.49
CA LYS A 73 -6.32 8.69 1.53
C LYS A 73 -5.76 9.37 0.30
N TYR A 74 -4.71 8.78 -0.22
CA TYR A 74 -4.09 9.12 -1.49
C TYR A 74 -4.08 7.92 -2.41
N VAL A 75 -4.00 8.18 -3.71
CA VAL A 75 -3.62 7.18 -4.69
C VAL A 75 -2.13 7.31 -4.99
N ALA A 76 -1.38 6.26 -4.74
CA ALA A 76 -0.02 6.12 -5.25
C ALA A 76 -0.10 5.55 -6.66
N ILE A 77 0.57 6.21 -7.61
CA ILE A 77 0.63 5.81 -9.01
C ILE A 77 2.10 5.74 -9.39
N GLN A 78 2.51 4.63 -10.00
CA GLN A 78 3.85 4.54 -10.58
C GLN A 78 3.85 3.81 -11.91
N GLN A 79 4.79 4.19 -12.75
CA GLN A 79 5.05 3.59 -14.05
C GLN A 79 6.51 3.14 -14.14
N TRP A 80 6.71 2.06 -14.85
CA TRP A 80 8.01 1.45 -15.10
C TRP A 80 8.35 1.62 -16.57
N PHE A 81 9.59 2.04 -16.85
CA PHE A 81 10.10 2.26 -18.20
C PHE A 81 11.34 1.37 -18.38
N ALA A 82 11.45 0.72 -19.54
CA ALA A 82 12.61 -0.11 -19.89
C ALA A 82 13.79 0.80 -20.26
N GLU A 83 14.41 1.38 -19.26
CA GLU A 83 15.53 2.31 -19.39
C GLU A 83 16.61 1.93 -18.38
N LYS A 84 17.85 1.89 -18.86
CA LYS A 84 19.01 1.55 -18.02
C LYS A 84 19.79 2.80 -17.69
N HIS A 85 19.98 3.05 -16.41
CA HIS A 85 20.92 4.02 -15.93
C HIS A 85 22.19 3.33 -15.42
N PRO A 86 23.37 3.90 -15.68
CA PRO A 86 24.66 3.28 -15.28
C PRO A 86 24.79 3.19 -13.75
N VAL A 87 24.15 4.08 -13.03
CA VAL A 87 24.19 4.14 -11.55
C VAL A 87 22.77 4.11 -11.00
N PRO A 88 22.47 3.21 -10.07
CA PRO A 88 21.22 3.24 -9.34
C PRO A 88 21.04 4.56 -8.57
N PHE A 89 19.84 5.14 -8.63
CA PHE A 89 19.52 6.35 -7.86
C PHE A 89 18.08 6.30 -7.36
N TYR A 90 17.84 7.11 -6.36
CA TYR A 90 16.51 7.43 -5.84
C TYR A 90 16.41 8.94 -5.65
N SER A 91 15.35 9.53 -6.20
CA SER A 91 15.07 10.97 -6.04
C SER A 91 13.68 11.18 -5.45
N CYS A 92 13.57 12.16 -4.56
CA CYS A 92 12.30 12.69 -4.11
C CYS A 92 12.01 14.01 -4.83
N ILE A 93 10.80 14.18 -5.31
CA ILE A 93 10.34 15.37 -6.04
C ILE A 93 9.21 16.00 -5.23
N PHE A 94 9.41 17.24 -4.81
CA PHE A 94 8.44 18.01 -4.03
C PHE A 94 7.91 19.14 -4.90
N ASP A 95 6.61 19.11 -5.20
CA ASP A 95 5.90 20.16 -5.94
C ASP A 95 4.49 20.31 -5.37
N ASN A 96 4.30 21.32 -4.53
CA ASN A 96 3.02 21.59 -3.85
C ASN A 96 1.88 21.94 -4.83
N SER A 97 2.18 22.32 -6.06
CA SER A 97 1.14 22.52 -7.09
C SER A 97 0.58 21.20 -7.62
N ILE A 98 1.31 20.12 -7.42
CA ILE A 98 0.96 18.76 -7.84
C ILE A 98 0.41 17.94 -6.68
N THR A 99 1.13 17.89 -5.56
CA THR A 99 0.74 17.13 -4.37
C THR A 99 1.40 17.70 -3.13
N ASP A 100 0.73 17.64 -2.01
CA ASP A 100 1.30 17.92 -0.69
C ASP A 100 1.98 16.69 -0.05
N CYS A 101 2.06 15.59 -0.79
CA CYS A 101 2.95 14.46 -0.54
C CYS A 101 4.26 14.64 -1.34
N TYR A 102 4.82 13.58 -1.86
CA TYR A 102 5.98 13.62 -2.74
C TYR A 102 5.84 12.64 -3.91
N SER A 103 6.64 12.88 -4.92
CA SER A 103 6.82 11.98 -6.04
C SER A 103 8.26 11.46 -6.05
N TRP A 104 8.52 10.40 -6.77
CA TRP A 104 9.82 9.74 -6.81
C TRP A 104 10.25 9.35 -8.21
N SER A 105 11.54 9.30 -8.41
CA SER A 105 12.16 8.61 -9.54
C SER A 105 13.22 7.63 -9.02
N ILE A 106 13.22 6.42 -9.54
CA ILE A 106 14.08 5.34 -9.07
C ILE A 106 14.68 4.63 -10.27
N SER A 107 16.00 4.46 -10.27
CA SER A 107 16.68 3.60 -11.25
C SER A 107 17.11 2.32 -10.55
N LYS A 108 16.50 1.19 -10.93
CA LYS A 108 16.86 -0.11 -10.37
C LYS A 108 16.45 -1.26 -11.30
N ASP A 109 17.17 -2.37 -11.23
CA ASP A 109 16.86 -3.63 -11.91
C ASP A 109 16.67 -3.48 -13.44
N GLY A 110 17.35 -2.52 -14.06
CA GLY A 110 17.23 -2.23 -15.49
C GLY A 110 15.98 -1.44 -15.88
N TYR A 111 15.30 -0.85 -14.91
CA TYR A 111 14.13 -0.01 -15.12
C TYR A 111 14.36 1.39 -14.54
N PHE A 112 13.73 2.35 -15.18
CA PHE A 112 13.42 3.64 -14.59
C PHE A 112 11.97 3.61 -14.09
N ILE A 113 11.78 3.90 -12.83
CA ILE A 113 10.46 3.91 -12.18
C ILE A 113 10.14 5.34 -11.80
N PHE A 114 8.99 5.83 -12.21
CA PHE A 114 8.52 7.16 -11.88
C PHE A 114 7.13 7.08 -11.26
N GLY A 115 6.92 7.77 -10.16
CA GLY A 115 5.66 7.69 -9.43
C GLY A 115 5.48 8.82 -8.43
N GLY A 116 4.35 8.78 -7.75
CA GLY A 116 4.02 9.71 -6.68
C GLY A 116 2.72 9.35 -5.98
N ALA A 117 2.45 10.02 -4.87
CA ALA A 117 1.21 9.91 -4.12
C ALA A 117 0.39 11.20 -4.27
N TYR A 118 -0.87 11.06 -4.68
CA TYR A 118 -1.74 12.17 -5.08
C TYR A 118 -3.09 12.08 -4.36
N PRO A 119 -3.80 13.22 -4.18
CA PRO A 119 -5.18 13.20 -3.75
C PRO A 119 -6.04 12.25 -4.61
N MET A 120 -6.97 11.53 -3.98
CA MET A 120 -7.78 10.51 -4.65
C MET A 120 -8.56 11.04 -5.85
N LYS A 121 -9.08 12.26 -5.75
CA LYS A 121 -9.99 12.83 -6.75
C LYS A 121 -9.33 13.03 -8.12
N ASP A 122 -8.12 13.59 -8.14
CA ASP A 122 -7.45 14.04 -9.38
C ASP A 122 -6.09 13.36 -9.60
N GLY A 123 -5.85 12.23 -8.94
CA GLY A 123 -4.53 11.62 -8.88
C GLY A 123 -3.93 11.29 -10.25
N GLN A 124 -4.72 10.79 -11.19
CA GLN A 124 -4.24 10.47 -12.52
C GLN A 124 -3.85 11.73 -13.31
N THR A 125 -4.67 12.77 -13.25
CA THR A 125 -4.39 14.04 -13.90
C THR A 125 -3.11 14.66 -13.35
N ARG A 126 -2.97 14.72 -12.03
CA ARG A 126 -1.79 15.24 -11.36
C ARG A 126 -0.52 14.47 -11.70
N PHE A 127 -0.61 13.14 -11.78
CA PHE A 127 0.51 12.31 -12.24
C PHE A 127 0.92 12.65 -13.69
N THR A 128 -0.05 12.84 -14.60
CA THR A 128 0.21 13.22 -15.98
C THR A 128 0.85 14.62 -16.05
N THR A 129 0.30 15.59 -15.36
CA THR A 129 0.85 16.95 -15.28
C THR A 129 2.27 16.97 -14.72
N LEU A 130 2.56 16.14 -13.69
CA LEU A 130 3.92 16.02 -13.19
C LEU A 130 4.88 15.48 -14.25
N LYS A 131 4.49 14.45 -15.00
CA LYS A 131 5.34 13.92 -16.09
C LYS A 131 5.64 14.99 -17.14
N GLU A 132 4.64 15.78 -17.52
CA GLU A 132 4.80 16.90 -18.47
C GLU A 132 5.79 17.95 -17.93
N LYS A 133 5.64 18.34 -16.65
CA LYS A 133 6.61 19.25 -15.99
C LYS A 133 8.02 18.66 -15.96
N MET A 134 8.16 17.40 -15.63
CA MET A 134 9.47 16.75 -15.53
C MET A 134 10.15 16.59 -16.89
N SER A 135 9.40 16.54 -17.97
CA SER A 135 9.97 16.55 -19.34
C SER A 135 10.76 17.84 -19.61
N ALA A 136 10.37 18.97 -19.02
CA ALA A 136 11.13 20.22 -19.09
C ALA A 136 12.50 20.14 -18.36
N PHE A 137 12.67 19.19 -17.45
CA PHE A 137 13.92 18.91 -16.75
C PHE A 137 14.68 17.71 -17.37
N GLN A 138 14.49 17.47 -18.66
CA GLN A 138 15.14 16.42 -19.44
C GLN A 138 14.77 14.97 -19.04
N PHE A 139 13.72 14.78 -18.24
CA PHE A 139 13.16 13.44 -18.04
C PHE A 139 12.47 12.99 -19.32
N GLN A 140 12.93 11.89 -19.88
CA GLN A 140 12.30 11.28 -21.05
C GLN A 140 11.48 10.08 -20.59
N PHE A 141 10.18 10.14 -20.88
CA PHE A 141 9.27 9.04 -20.57
C PHE A 141 8.93 8.31 -21.86
N GLY A 142 9.53 7.15 -22.06
CA GLY A 142 9.15 6.23 -23.11
C GLY A 142 7.79 5.57 -22.87
N LYS A 143 7.53 4.48 -23.57
CA LYS A 143 6.34 3.65 -23.31
C LYS A 143 6.49 2.93 -21.96
N ALA A 144 5.52 3.13 -21.08
CA ALA A 144 5.49 2.39 -19.83
C ALA A 144 5.29 0.89 -20.09
N VAL A 145 6.17 0.06 -19.53
CA VAL A 145 6.07 -1.40 -19.60
C VAL A 145 5.19 -1.97 -18.49
N LYS A 146 5.03 -1.21 -17.40
CA LYS A 146 4.15 -1.56 -16.28
C LYS A 146 3.59 -0.29 -15.67
N SER A 147 2.35 -0.36 -15.19
CA SER A 147 1.71 0.70 -14.41
C SER A 147 1.04 0.08 -13.20
N GLU A 148 1.24 0.70 -12.04
CA GLU A 148 0.71 0.24 -10.76
C GLU A 148 0.01 1.38 -10.06
N LYS A 149 -1.08 1.03 -9.36
CA LYS A 149 -1.84 1.96 -8.52
C LYS A 149 -2.22 1.27 -7.22
N CYS A 150 -2.09 1.98 -6.12
CA CYS A 150 -2.61 1.52 -4.84
C CYS A 150 -3.13 2.69 -4.01
N THR A 151 -4.05 2.40 -3.10
CA THR A 151 -4.47 3.36 -2.09
C THR A 151 -3.46 3.35 -0.94
N VAL A 152 -3.05 4.55 -0.51
CA VAL A 152 -2.20 4.73 0.66
C VAL A 152 -2.90 5.65 1.66
N LEU A 153 -2.61 5.46 2.93
CA LEU A 153 -3.04 6.39 3.97
C LEU A 153 -2.05 7.55 4.05
N PHE A 154 -2.59 8.73 4.28
CA PHE A 154 -1.82 9.94 4.53
C PHE A 154 -2.18 10.51 5.91
N PRO A 155 -1.61 9.94 6.99
CA PRO A 155 -1.82 10.47 8.33
C PRO A 155 -1.25 11.88 8.40
N SER A 156 -2.08 12.85 8.78
CA SER A 156 -1.69 14.25 8.86
C SER A 156 -1.60 14.76 10.30
N ARG A 157 -2.11 13.97 11.25
CA ARG A 157 -2.10 14.29 12.68
C ARG A 157 -1.55 13.09 13.44
N TRP A 158 -0.99 13.35 14.62
CA TRP A 158 -0.49 12.26 15.48
C TRP A 158 -1.58 11.22 15.82
N GLN A 159 -2.81 11.66 16.00
CA GLN A 159 -3.96 10.79 16.28
C GLN A 159 -4.32 9.87 15.11
N ASP A 160 -3.84 10.16 13.91
CA ASP A 160 -4.06 9.30 12.74
C ASP A 160 -3.21 8.02 12.78
N PHE A 161 -2.17 8.00 13.62
CA PHE A 161 -1.36 6.82 13.91
C PHE A 161 -2.00 5.99 15.03
N VAL A 162 -3.09 5.33 14.75
CA VAL A 162 -3.76 4.46 15.72
C VAL A 162 -3.01 3.15 15.86
N CYS A 163 -2.44 2.96 17.01
CA CYS A 163 -1.82 1.70 17.42
C CYS A 163 -2.74 1.02 18.42
N GLY A 164 -3.26 -0.14 18.05
CA GLY A 164 -3.96 -1.11 18.86
C GLY A 164 -4.87 -0.62 19.99
N LYS A 165 -6.12 -1.05 19.99
CA LYS A 165 -6.84 -1.21 21.25
C LYS A 165 -6.37 -2.55 21.83
N THR A 166 -5.40 -2.51 22.72
CA THR A 166 -5.32 -3.53 23.75
C THR A 166 -6.57 -3.33 24.59
N THR A 167 -7.56 -4.18 24.41
CA THR A 167 -8.55 -4.37 25.50
C THR A 167 -7.74 -4.83 26.69
N PRO A 168 -7.79 -4.14 27.85
CA PRO A 168 -7.26 -4.71 29.05
C PRO A 168 -7.89 -6.09 29.23
N PHE A 169 -7.04 -7.04 29.60
CA PHE A 169 -7.44 -8.39 29.99
C PHE A 169 -8.35 -8.34 31.18
#